data_d21b06807e0f5ff63cf1a0d014e2a4d6
#
_entry.id   d21b06807e0f5ff63cf1a0d014e2a4d6
#
_cell.length_a   1.000
_cell.length_b   1.000
_cell.length_c   1.000
_cell.angle_alpha   90.00
_cell.angle_beta   90.00
_cell.angle_gamma   90.00
#
_symmetry.space_group_name_H-M   'P 1'
#
loop_
_entity.id
_entity.type
_entity.pdbx_description
1 polymer ?
#
loop_
_entity_poly.entity_id
_entity_poly.type
_entity_poly.pdbx_seq_one_letter_code
_entity_poly.pdbx_strand_id
1 'polypeptide(L)'
;MSLALPVLVRGINNLSDARYCAGMGAQGLIFTLDAALPGAIEAATVRELAGWVAGVDIIGEFGHVAGPEINRLVEECGLTGVLLRLDRERQALPEGLAVPALVEVPDNLLTNQEHYAAAIADLTAALPAGFAFFTIAPKPYPADYAYWHQLARQAPLWLAGPTDPTQAAETAQHVHPAGLILEGGDEIKPGLRDFTELEAVFEALEEA
;
A
#
# COMPACT_ATOMS: atom_id res chain seq x y z
N MET A 1 0.53 -8.32 18.98
CA MET A 1 -0.26 -7.10 18.78
C MET A 1 -1.33 -7.43 17.77
N SER A 2 -2.59 -7.06 18.03
CA SER A 2 -3.67 -7.14 17.05
C SER A 2 -4.03 -5.70 16.69
N LEU A 3 -4.01 -5.37 15.41
CA LEU A 3 -4.38 -4.05 14.92
C LEU A 3 -5.87 -4.05 14.53
N ALA A 4 -6.55 -2.95 14.72
CA ALA A 4 -7.97 -2.76 14.37
C ALA A 4 -8.25 -2.98 12.87
N LEU A 5 -7.23 -2.88 12.03
CA LEU A 5 -7.30 -3.16 10.59
C LEU A 5 -5.92 -3.50 10.03
N PRO A 6 -5.86 -4.16 8.86
CA PRO A 6 -4.62 -4.47 8.17
C PRO A 6 -3.79 -3.22 7.83
N VAL A 7 -2.47 -3.31 8.03
CA VAL A 7 -1.52 -2.23 7.69
C VAL A 7 -0.44 -2.78 6.77
N LEU A 8 -0.20 -2.10 5.65
CA LEU A 8 0.96 -2.28 4.79
C LEU A 8 1.94 -1.12 5.02
N VAL A 9 3.23 -1.39 4.95
CA VAL A 9 4.25 -0.34 5.06
C VAL A 9 5.05 -0.27 3.77
N ARG A 10 5.11 0.92 3.18
CA ARG A 10 5.78 1.23 1.91
C ARG A 10 7.17 1.81 2.14
N GLY A 11 8.03 1.73 1.14
CA GLY A 11 9.36 2.33 1.17
C GLY A 11 10.38 1.55 1.99
N ILE A 12 10.14 0.26 2.20
CA ILE A 12 11.08 -0.64 2.87
C ILE A 12 12.27 -0.89 1.96
N ASN A 13 13.49 -0.62 2.46
CA ASN A 13 14.71 -0.77 1.67
C ASN A 13 15.88 -1.43 2.44
N ASN A 14 15.70 -1.77 3.71
CA ASN A 14 16.72 -2.41 4.53
C ASN A 14 16.11 -3.36 5.57
N LEU A 15 16.96 -4.19 6.18
CA LEU A 15 16.55 -5.24 7.12
C LEU A 15 15.99 -4.69 8.44
N SER A 16 16.53 -3.59 8.92
CA SER A 16 16.07 -2.98 10.18
C SER A 16 14.63 -2.53 10.05
N ASP A 17 14.30 -1.83 8.96
CA ASP A 17 12.95 -1.36 8.67
C ASP A 17 11.99 -2.54 8.49
N ALA A 18 12.39 -3.55 7.71
CA ALA A 18 11.57 -4.73 7.47
C ALA A 18 11.21 -5.46 8.77
N ARG A 19 12.19 -5.68 9.65
CA ARG A 19 11.99 -6.34 10.95
C ARG A 19 11.18 -5.50 11.92
N TYR A 20 11.45 -4.19 11.94
CA TYR A 20 10.71 -3.27 12.80
C TYR A 20 9.22 -3.27 12.45
N CYS A 21 8.88 -3.03 11.19
CA CYS A 21 7.48 -2.99 10.74
C CYS A 21 6.78 -4.34 10.91
N ALA A 22 7.44 -5.45 10.62
CA ALA A 22 6.90 -6.79 10.88
C ALA A 22 6.65 -7.02 12.38
N GLY A 23 7.56 -6.55 13.25
CA GLY A 23 7.43 -6.63 14.71
C GLY A 23 6.28 -5.79 15.27
N MET A 24 5.97 -4.66 14.64
CA MET A 24 4.82 -3.80 14.98
C MET A 24 3.48 -4.37 14.51
N GLY A 25 3.47 -5.48 13.78
CA GLY A 25 2.24 -6.13 13.34
C GLY A 25 1.76 -5.70 11.95
N ALA A 26 2.65 -5.11 11.12
CA ALA A 26 2.33 -4.88 9.72
C ALA A 26 1.93 -6.20 9.05
N GLN A 27 0.83 -6.17 8.27
CA GLN A 27 0.42 -7.32 7.47
C GLN A 27 1.34 -7.55 6.29
N GLY A 28 1.90 -6.49 5.71
CA GLY A 28 2.80 -6.63 4.56
C GLY A 28 3.76 -5.46 4.40
N LEU A 29 4.82 -5.74 3.66
CA LEU A 29 5.91 -4.81 3.35
C LEU A 29 5.97 -4.58 1.85
N ILE A 30 6.00 -3.31 1.43
CA ILE A 30 6.04 -2.91 0.03
C ILE A 30 7.45 -2.48 -0.34
N PHE A 31 8.00 -3.15 -1.35
CA PHE A 31 9.34 -2.91 -1.90
C PHE A 31 9.23 -2.36 -3.31
N THR A 32 9.86 -1.24 -3.58
CA THR A 32 9.87 -0.64 -4.91
C THR A 32 10.87 -1.38 -5.80
N LEU A 33 10.38 -2.13 -6.78
CA LEU A 33 11.18 -2.97 -7.69
C LEU A 33 11.30 -2.37 -9.11
N ASP A 34 10.51 -1.37 -9.44
CA ASP A 34 10.62 -0.65 -10.71
C ASP A 34 11.74 0.40 -10.62
N ALA A 35 12.81 0.21 -11.38
CA ALA A 35 13.97 1.10 -11.40
C ALA A 35 13.65 2.54 -11.85
N ALA A 36 12.50 2.76 -12.48
CA ALA A 36 12.03 4.10 -12.86
C ALA A 36 11.39 4.86 -11.69
N LEU A 37 11.07 4.18 -10.59
CA LEU A 37 10.46 4.78 -9.42
C LEU A 37 11.51 5.19 -8.37
N PRO A 38 11.28 6.29 -7.62
CA PRO A 38 12.14 6.66 -6.50
C PRO A 38 12.18 5.57 -5.44
N GLY A 39 13.35 5.34 -4.83
CA GLY A 39 13.52 4.36 -3.78
C GLY A 39 13.59 2.90 -4.26
N ALA A 40 13.73 2.68 -5.57
CA ALA A 40 13.87 1.34 -6.13
C ALA A 40 15.10 0.62 -5.57
N ILE A 41 14.92 -0.67 -5.28
CA ILE A 41 15.98 -1.56 -4.83
C ILE A 41 16.06 -2.82 -5.72
N GLU A 42 17.21 -3.45 -5.72
CA GLU A 42 17.48 -4.63 -6.55
C GLU A 42 16.68 -5.85 -6.08
N ALA A 43 16.23 -6.68 -7.01
CA ALA A 43 15.49 -7.91 -6.73
C ALA A 43 16.25 -8.85 -5.77
N ALA A 44 17.58 -8.94 -5.92
CA ALA A 44 18.42 -9.71 -5.01
C ALA A 44 18.32 -9.24 -3.56
N THR A 45 18.27 -7.93 -3.35
CA THR A 45 18.09 -7.34 -2.01
C THR A 45 16.70 -7.67 -1.46
N VAL A 46 15.63 -7.52 -2.25
CA VAL A 46 14.27 -7.88 -1.80
C VAL A 46 14.20 -9.35 -1.39
N ARG A 47 14.75 -10.25 -2.20
CA ARG A 47 14.80 -11.69 -1.88
C ARG A 47 15.54 -11.97 -0.56
N GLU A 48 16.65 -11.27 -0.32
CA GLU A 48 17.40 -11.40 0.94
C GLU A 48 16.56 -10.92 2.12
N LEU A 49 15.97 -9.71 2.02
CA LEU A 49 15.14 -9.13 3.07
C LEU A 49 13.92 -10.00 3.38
N ALA A 50 13.23 -10.48 2.37
CA ALA A 50 12.09 -11.39 2.50
C ALA A 50 12.46 -12.69 3.25
N GLY A 51 13.66 -13.19 3.06
CA GLY A 51 14.16 -14.37 3.77
C GLY A 51 14.37 -14.18 5.28
N TRP A 52 14.44 -12.93 5.76
CA TRP A 52 14.67 -12.59 7.17
C TRP A 52 13.41 -12.16 7.93
N VAL A 53 12.29 -12.00 7.26
CA VAL A 53 10.99 -11.68 7.85
C VAL A 53 10.02 -12.83 7.62
N ALA A 54 9.15 -13.07 8.59
CA ALA A 54 8.16 -14.15 8.49
C ALA A 54 6.79 -13.64 8.95
N GLY A 55 5.73 -14.20 8.37
CA GLY A 55 4.35 -13.86 8.76
C GLY A 55 3.84 -12.54 8.22
N VAL A 56 4.52 -11.97 7.22
CA VAL A 56 4.13 -10.75 6.52
C VAL A 56 4.08 -10.98 5.03
N ASP A 57 3.20 -10.28 4.34
CA ASP A 57 3.13 -10.26 2.88
C ASP A 57 4.31 -9.49 2.29
N ILE A 58 4.89 -10.01 1.22
CA ILE A 58 5.97 -9.35 0.46
C ILE A 58 5.38 -8.82 -0.83
N ILE A 59 5.30 -7.52 -0.96
CA ILE A 59 4.60 -6.84 -2.04
C ILE A 59 5.60 -6.05 -2.88
N GLY A 60 5.60 -6.28 -4.19
CA GLY A 60 6.41 -5.52 -5.15
C GLY A 60 5.66 -4.34 -5.70
N GLU A 61 6.27 -3.15 -5.71
CA GLU A 61 5.71 -1.95 -6.31
C GLU A 61 6.27 -1.71 -7.71
N PHE A 62 5.36 -1.44 -8.67
CA PHE A 62 5.68 -1.27 -10.09
C PHE A 62 4.92 -0.10 -10.72
N GLY A 63 5.60 0.68 -11.54
CA GLY A 63 5.04 1.67 -12.45
C GLY A 63 4.75 1.06 -13.83
N HIS A 64 5.67 1.24 -14.78
CA HIS A 64 5.51 0.86 -16.19
C HIS A 64 6.08 -0.50 -16.58
N VAL A 65 6.28 -1.41 -15.64
CA VAL A 65 6.81 -2.76 -15.90
C VAL A 65 5.74 -3.64 -16.56
N ALA A 66 6.13 -4.45 -17.54
CA ALA A 66 5.23 -5.35 -18.25
C ALA A 66 4.86 -6.58 -17.40
N GLY A 67 3.66 -7.14 -17.59
CA GLY A 67 3.16 -8.28 -16.83
C GLY A 67 4.10 -9.49 -16.75
N PRO A 68 4.69 -9.96 -17.88
CA PRO A 68 5.65 -11.07 -17.84
C PRO A 68 6.89 -10.78 -16.97
N GLU A 69 7.39 -9.56 -16.98
CA GLU A 69 8.52 -9.17 -16.13
C GLU A 69 8.11 -9.05 -14.65
N ILE A 70 6.91 -8.54 -14.36
CA ILE A 70 6.36 -8.56 -13.01
C ILE A 70 6.28 -10.00 -12.49
N ASN A 71 5.73 -10.93 -13.29
CA ASN A 71 5.63 -12.35 -12.91
C ASN A 71 7.00 -12.99 -12.68
N ARG A 72 8.01 -12.64 -13.48
CA ARG A 72 9.39 -13.08 -13.23
C ARG A 72 9.90 -12.62 -11.86
N LEU A 73 9.66 -11.35 -11.49
CA LEU A 73 10.05 -10.79 -10.20
C LEU A 73 9.22 -11.37 -9.04
N VAL A 74 7.94 -11.70 -9.27
CA VAL A 74 7.11 -12.43 -8.30
C VAL A 74 7.76 -13.76 -7.92
N GLU A 75 8.20 -14.54 -8.90
CA GLU A 75 8.88 -15.83 -8.65
C GLU A 75 10.26 -15.62 -8.00
N GLU A 76 11.06 -14.68 -8.52
CA GLU A 76 12.42 -14.43 -8.05
C GLU A 76 12.48 -13.95 -6.60
N CYS A 77 11.58 -13.05 -6.21
CA CYS A 77 11.56 -12.43 -4.88
C CYS A 77 10.59 -13.10 -3.91
N GLY A 78 9.76 -14.06 -4.37
CA GLY A 78 8.73 -14.69 -3.55
C GLY A 78 7.62 -13.71 -3.16
N LEU A 79 7.22 -12.83 -4.08
CA LEU A 79 6.17 -11.84 -3.79
C LEU A 79 4.82 -12.52 -3.61
N THR A 80 4.06 -12.08 -2.60
CA THR A 80 2.68 -12.53 -2.34
C THR A 80 1.63 -11.60 -2.96
N GLY A 81 2.05 -10.41 -3.38
CA GLY A 81 1.21 -9.41 -4.03
C GLY A 81 2.03 -8.38 -4.78
N VAL A 82 1.34 -7.55 -5.55
CA VAL A 82 1.95 -6.42 -6.25
C VAL A 82 1.14 -5.15 -6.04
N LEU A 83 1.81 -4.00 -6.03
CA LEU A 83 1.21 -2.68 -6.08
C LEU A 83 1.51 -2.05 -7.43
N LEU A 84 0.48 -1.68 -8.16
CA LEU A 84 0.57 -1.09 -9.49
C LEU A 84 0.24 0.39 -9.42
N ARG A 85 1.20 1.24 -9.78
CA ARG A 85 0.96 2.67 -9.94
C ARG A 85 0.36 2.93 -11.32
N LEU A 86 -0.82 3.52 -11.33
CA LEU A 86 -1.41 4.07 -12.55
C LEU A 86 -1.02 5.54 -12.66
N ASP A 87 -0.69 5.96 -13.86
CA ASP A 87 -0.50 7.35 -14.20
C ASP A 87 -1.13 7.67 -15.57
N ARG A 88 -0.82 8.83 -16.14
CA ARG A 88 -1.38 9.24 -17.45
C ARG A 88 -0.90 8.36 -18.60
N GLU A 89 0.25 7.73 -18.47
CA GLU A 89 0.86 6.89 -19.49
C GLU A 89 0.41 5.44 -19.38
N ARG A 90 0.27 4.94 -18.14
CA ARG A 90 -0.30 3.62 -17.87
C ARG A 90 -1.81 3.73 -17.61
N GLN A 91 -2.60 3.47 -18.63
CA GLN A 91 -4.07 3.43 -18.53
C GLN A 91 -4.63 2.00 -18.49
N ALA A 92 -3.82 1.00 -18.81
CA ALA A 92 -4.23 -0.40 -18.81
C ALA A 92 -3.42 -1.21 -17.78
N LEU A 93 -4.12 -2.05 -17.05
CA LEU A 93 -3.50 -2.99 -16.11
C LEU A 93 -2.80 -4.12 -16.88
N PRO A 94 -1.67 -4.63 -16.39
CA PRO A 94 -1.02 -5.81 -16.98
C PRO A 94 -1.93 -7.03 -16.82
N GLU A 95 -2.10 -7.77 -17.91
CA GLU A 95 -2.85 -9.02 -17.89
C GLU A 95 -2.00 -10.18 -17.35
N GLY A 96 -2.67 -11.21 -16.81
CA GLY A 96 -2.05 -12.49 -16.45
C GLY A 96 -1.09 -12.41 -15.26
N LEU A 97 -1.33 -11.51 -14.30
CA LEU A 97 -0.55 -11.47 -13.07
C LEU A 97 -0.75 -12.74 -12.24
N ALA A 98 0.36 -13.27 -11.71
CA ALA A 98 0.38 -14.51 -10.94
C ALA A 98 -0.10 -14.36 -9.49
N VAL A 99 -0.15 -13.11 -8.99
CA VAL A 99 -0.52 -12.77 -7.61
C VAL A 99 -1.56 -11.64 -7.59
N PRO A 100 -2.29 -11.45 -6.47
CA PRO A 100 -3.19 -10.33 -6.29
C PRO A 100 -2.49 -8.98 -6.47
N ALA A 101 -3.23 -7.98 -6.97
CA ALA A 101 -2.70 -6.64 -7.13
C ALA A 101 -3.53 -5.59 -6.40
N LEU A 102 -2.83 -4.66 -5.78
CA LEU A 102 -3.33 -3.36 -5.37
C LEU A 102 -3.11 -2.37 -6.52
N VAL A 103 -4.05 -1.49 -6.77
CA VAL A 103 -3.94 -0.48 -7.82
C VAL A 103 -3.99 0.91 -7.21
N GLU A 104 -2.93 1.66 -7.35
CA GLU A 104 -2.88 3.06 -6.93
C GLU A 104 -3.64 3.93 -7.92
N VAL A 105 -4.70 4.59 -7.43
CA VAL A 105 -5.49 5.51 -8.24
C VAL A 105 -4.84 6.89 -8.19
N PRO A 106 -4.51 7.50 -9.33
CA PRO A 106 -3.78 8.76 -9.37
C PRO A 106 -4.62 9.95 -8.86
N ASP A 107 -3.96 10.90 -8.20
CA ASP A 107 -4.56 12.09 -7.56
C ASP A 107 -5.41 12.93 -8.50
N ASN A 108 -5.09 12.98 -9.78
CA ASN A 108 -5.84 13.76 -10.76
C ASN A 108 -7.25 13.21 -11.04
N LEU A 109 -7.53 11.95 -10.68
CA LEU A 109 -8.86 11.38 -10.69
C LEU A 109 -9.64 11.71 -9.40
N LEU A 110 -8.96 12.24 -8.37
CA LEU A 110 -9.52 12.59 -7.07
C LEU A 110 -10.09 14.01 -7.00
N THR A 111 -10.15 14.73 -8.13
CA THR A 111 -10.50 16.18 -8.17
C THR A 111 -11.94 16.49 -7.74
N ASN A 112 -12.84 15.53 -7.82
CA ASN A 112 -14.17 15.60 -7.18
C ASN A 112 -14.71 14.20 -6.87
N GLN A 113 -15.66 14.13 -5.93
CA GLN A 113 -16.24 12.88 -5.44
C GLN A 113 -16.96 12.07 -6.51
N GLU A 114 -17.65 12.74 -7.44
CA GLU A 114 -18.39 12.06 -8.54
C GLU A 114 -17.43 11.39 -9.53
N HIS A 115 -16.37 12.09 -9.92
CA HIS A 115 -15.34 11.52 -10.81
C HIS A 115 -14.61 10.36 -10.17
N TYR A 116 -14.32 10.44 -8.88
CA TYR A 116 -13.66 9.38 -8.15
C TYR A 116 -14.53 8.12 -8.05
N ALA A 117 -15.82 8.28 -7.69
CA ALA A 117 -16.73 7.14 -7.62
C ALA A 117 -16.91 6.46 -8.98
N ALA A 118 -16.98 7.25 -10.08
CA ALA A 118 -17.03 6.71 -11.43
C ALA A 118 -15.74 5.95 -11.80
N ALA A 119 -14.57 6.53 -11.51
CA ALA A 119 -13.29 5.88 -11.76
C ALA A 119 -13.13 4.55 -10.98
N ILE A 120 -13.54 4.51 -9.71
CA ILE A 120 -13.54 3.27 -8.91
C ILE A 120 -14.52 2.25 -9.51
N ALA A 121 -15.71 2.66 -9.94
CA ALA A 121 -16.68 1.76 -10.57
C ALA A 121 -16.14 1.17 -11.88
N ASP A 122 -15.54 2.00 -12.73
CA ASP A 122 -14.94 1.57 -13.99
C ASP A 122 -13.76 0.60 -13.75
N LEU A 123 -12.88 0.93 -12.79
CA LEU A 123 -11.77 0.05 -12.39
C LEU A 123 -12.31 -1.26 -11.82
N THR A 124 -13.32 -1.22 -10.96
CA THR A 124 -13.95 -2.43 -10.38
C THR A 124 -14.50 -3.35 -11.47
N ALA A 125 -15.13 -2.78 -12.48
CA ALA A 125 -15.69 -3.53 -13.61
C ALA A 125 -14.59 -4.13 -14.51
N ALA A 126 -13.43 -3.48 -14.59
CA ALA A 126 -12.31 -3.89 -15.44
C ALA A 126 -11.37 -4.88 -14.77
N LEU A 127 -11.39 -4.99 -13.43
CA LEU A 127 -10.44 -5.79 -12.68
C LEU A 127 -10.89 -7.25 -12.54
N PRO A 128 -9.97 -8.21 -12.69
CA PRO A 128 -10.22 -9.61 -12.33
C PRO A 128 -10.57 -9.77 -10.85
N ALA A 129 -11.29 -10.82 -10.50
CA ALA A 129 -11.55 -11.18 -9.10
C ALA A 129 -10.23 -11.34 -8.32
N GLY A 130 -10.12 -10.72 -7.16
CA GLY A 130 -8.92 -10.75 -6.32
C GLY A 130 -8.07 -9.49 -6.34
N PHE A 131 -8.44 -8.50 -7.15
CA PHE A 131 -7.81 -7.18 -7.10
C PHE A 131 -8.47 -6.32 -6.01
N ALA A 132 -7.65 -5.63 -5.25
CA ALA A 132 -8.09 -4.64 -4.27
C ALA A 132 -7.67 -3.25 -4.74
N PHE A 133 -8.45 -2.23 -4.39
CA PHE A 133 -8.15 -0.85 -4.75
C PHE A 133 -7.34 -0.18 -3.66
N PHE A 134 -6.41 0.60 -4.11
CA PHE A 134 -5.64 1.51 -3.30
C PHE A 134 -5.86 2.93 -3.81
N THR A 135 -6.02 3.87 -2.90
CA THR A 135 -5.99 5.28 -3.24
C THR A 135 -5.15 6.04 -2.24
N ILE A 136 -4.39 7.01 -2.73
CA ILE A 136 -3.86 8.05 -1.89
C ILE A 136 -5.01 9.02 -1.63
N ALA A 137 -5.65 8.91 -0.48
CA ALA A 137 -6.59 9.94 -0.07
C ALA A 137 -5.80 11.20 0.28
N PRO A 138 -6.06 12.35 -0.37
CA PRO A 138 -5.59 13.61 0.16
C PRO A 138 -6.24 13.77 1.53
N LYS A 139 -5.47 13.61 2.61
CA LYS A 139 -5.85 13.70 4.03
C LYS A 139 -7.36 13.63 4.24
N PRO A 140 -7.93 12.50 4.68
CA PRO A 140 -9.36 12.41 4.89
C PRO A 140 -9.74 13.45 5.94
N TYR A 141 -10.44 14.49 5.52
CA TYR A 141 -11.04 15.43 6.47
C TYR A 141 -12.28 14.75 7.08
N PRO A 142 -12.64 15.05 8.34
CA PRO A 142 -13.84 14.51 8.98
C PRO A 142 -15.11 14.69 8.14
N ALA A 143 -15.19 15.75 7.34
CA ALA A 143 -16.31 15.99 6.42
C ALA A 143 -16.45 14.93 5.31
N ASP A 144 -15.37 14.20 5.00
CA ASP A 144 -15.33 13.24 3.90
C ASP A 144 -15.48 11.79 4.37
N TYR A 145 -15.48 11.50 5.67
CA TYR A 145 -15.54 10.13 6.21
C TYR A 145 -16.76 9.35 5.71
N ALA A 146 -17.94 10.00 5.63
CA ALA A 146 -19.15 9.35 5.13
C ALA A 146 -19.01 8.93 3.67
N TYR A 147 -18.35 9.73 2.85
CA TYR A 147 -18.07 9.42 1.45
C TYR A 147 -17.11 8.24 1.33
N TRP A 148 -15.98 8.26 2.05
CA TRP A 148 -15.01 7.17 2.04
C TRP A 148 -15.59 5.86 2.59
N HIS A 149 -16.45 5.94 3.62
CA HIS A 149 -17.17 4.79 4.13
C HIS A 149 -18.08 4.18 3.06
N GLN A 150 -18.80 5.01 2.31
CA GLN A 150 -19.65 4.53 1.20
C GLN A 150 -18.83 3.82 0.12
N LEU A 151 -17.66 4.34 -0.23
CA LEU A 151 -16.75 3.69 -1.20
C LEU A 151 -16.19 2.38 -0.68
N ALA A 152 -15.74 2.34 0.57
CA ALA A 152 -15.20 1.14 1.21
C ALA A 152 -16.21 -0.03 1.24
N ARG A 153 -17.51 0.29 1.25
CA ARG A 153 -18.56 -0.72 1.14
C ARG A 153 -18.78 -1.26 -0.29
N GLN A 154 -18.32 -0.55 -1.29
CA GLN A 154 -18.49 -0.94 -2.71
C GLN A 154 -17.30 -1.73 -3.24
N ALA A 155 -16.10 -1.46 -2.72
CA ALA A 155 -14.86 -2.10 -3.16
C ALA A 155 -13.87 -2.21 -2.00
N PRO A 156 -12.92 -3.17 -2.04
CA PRO A 156 -11.82 -3.25 -1.08
C PRO A 156 -10.93 -2.01 -1.20
N LEU A 157 -11.20 -0.99 -0.38
CA LEU A 157 -10.52 0.29 -0.40
C LEU A 157 -9.37 0.30 0.61
N TRP A 158 -8.15 0.51 0.15
CA TRP A 158 -6.99 0.78 0.97
C TRP A 158 -6.71 2.29 0.95
N LEU A 159 -6.44 2.87 2.10
CA LEU A 159 -6.13 4.29 2.21
C LEU A 159 -4.67 4.49 2.58
N ALA A 160 -3.99 5.35 1.83
CA ALA A 160 -2.61 5.75 2.14
C ALA A 160 -2.59 7.07 2.88
N GLY A 161 -1.63 7.21 3.77
CA GLY A 161 -1.12 8.46 4.22
C GLY A 161 -1.56 9.08 5.53
N PRO A 162 -2.35 8.47 6.44
CA PRO A 162 -2.42 9.07 7.77
C PRO A 162 -1.05 8.91 8.45
N THR A 163 -0.35 10.01 8.61
CA THR A 163 0.88 10.08 9.43
C THR A 163 0.57 10.53 10.85
N ASP A 164 -0.62 11.11 11.07
CA ASP A 164 -1.11 11.51 12.38
C ASP A 164 -1.87 10.35 13.04
N PRO A 165 -1.49 9.93 14.27
CA PRO A 165 -2.12 8.83 14.99
C PRO A 165 -3.63 8.99 15.19
N THR A 166 -4.09 10.22 15.50
CA THR A 166 -5.51 10.52 15.70
C THR A 166 -6.27 10.31 14.40
N GLN A 167 -5.73 10.79 13.28
CA GLN A 167 -6.33 10.63 11.96
C GLN A 167 -6.38 9.16 11.51
N ALA A 168 -5.36 8.36 11.84
CA ALA A 168 -5.36 6.94 11.56
C ALA A 168 -6.47 6.21 12.32
N ALA A 169 -6.60 6.47 13.62
CA ALA A 169 -7.66 5.89 14.46
C ALA A 169 -9.06 6.31 14.01
N GLU A 170 -9.27 7.60 13.73
CA GLU A 170 -10.55 8.11 13.21
C GLU A 170 -10.90 7.51 11.83
N THR A 171 -9.91 7.35 10.96
CA THR A 171 -10.09 6.72 9.65
C THR A 171 -10.52 5.25 9.82
N ALA A 172 -9.85 4.51 10.69
CA ALA A 172 -10.23 3.13 11.00
C ALA A 172 -11.67 3.05 11.53
N GLN A 173 -12.02 3.93 12.47
CA GLN A 173 -13.31 3.95 13.15
C GLN A 173 -14.49 4.40 12.26
N HIS A 174 -14.27 5.36 11.38
CA HIS A 174 -15.37 6.00 10.63
C HIS A 174 -15.46 5.55 9.17
N VAL A 175 -14.35 5.17 8.56
CA VAL A 175 -14.33 4.74 7.16
C VAL A 175 -14.47 3.23 7.02
N HIS A 176 -13.86 2.45 7.92
CA HIS A 176 -13.74 0.99 7.84
C HIS A 176 -13.13 0.54 6.49
N PRO A 177 -11.94 1.05 6.11
CA PRO A 177 -11.29 0.64 4.89
C PRO A 177 -10.83 -0.83 4.98
N ALA A 178 -10.46 -1.43 3.86
CA ALA A 178 -9.85 -2.77 3.85
C ALA A 178 -8.48 -2.79 4.53
N GLY A 179 -7.80 -1.65 4.60
CA GLY A 179 -6.54 -1.46 5.31
C GLY A 179 -5.96 -0.07 5.09
N LEU A 180 -4.83 0.19 5.76
CA LEU A 180 -4.03 1.41 5.58
C LEU A 180 -2.68 1.06 4.96
N ILE A 181 -2.13 2.01 4.19
CA ILE A 181 -0.76 1.97 3.70
C ILE A 181 -0.02 3.14 4.31
N LEU A 182 0.98 2.83 5.12
CA LEU A 182 1.83 3.81 5.77
C LEU A 182 3.16 3.92 5.04
N GLU A 183 3.73 5.11 4.98
CA GLU A 183 5.09 5.29 4.50
C GLU A 183 6.07 4.91 5.62
N GLY A 184 7.16 4.26 5.26
CA GLY A 184 8.25 4.00 6.20
C GLY A 184 8.83 5.32 6.73
N GLY A 185 9.42 5.28 7.92
CA GLY A 185 9.95 6.47 8.60
C GLY A 185 11.00 7.23 7.77
N ASP A 186 11.19 8.50 8.07
CA ASP A 186 12.18 9.35 7.41
C ASP A 186 13.61 8.92 7.72
N GLU A 187 14.49 8.98 6.74
CA GLU A 187 15.89 8.66 6.91
C GLU A 187 16.63 9.83 7.56
N ILE A 188 17.03 9.69 8.83
CA ILE A 188 17.82 10.69 9.56
C ILE A 188 19.27 10.70 9.06
N LYS A 189 19.81 9.52 8.74
CA LYS A 189 21.14 9.29 8.18
C LYS A 189 21.07 8.02 7.32
N PRO A 190 22.00 7.82 6.37
CA PRO A 190 22.05 6.61 5.56
C PRO A 190 21.93 5.34 6.44
N GLY A 191 20.84 4.59 6.25
CA GLY A 191 20.54 3.36 6.99
C GLY A 191 19.96 3.55 8.40
N LEU A 192 19.65 4.77 8.84
CA LEU A 192 19.00 5.06 10.12
C LEU A 192 17.72 5.86 9.90
N ARG A 193 16.58 5.28 10.19
CA ARG A 193 15.27 5.91 10.10
C ARG A 193 14.70 6.30 11.46
N ASP A 194 13.85 7.32 11.47
CA ASP A 194 13.01 7.67 12.61
C ASP A 194 11.66 6.96 12.48
N PHE A 195 11.35 6.11 13.41
CA PHE A 195 10.09 5.39 13.47
C PHE A 195 9.07 5.98 14.44
N THR A 196 9.40 7.10 15.09
CA THR A 196 8.57 7.69 16.17
C THR A 196 7.14 7.97 15.69
N GLU A 197 6.98 8.56 14.50
CA GLU A 197 5.65 8.84 13.93
C GLU A 197 4.93 7.55 13.53
N LEU A 198 5.65 6.63 12.90
CA LEU A 198 5.11 5.35 12.50
C LEU A 198 4.66 4.51 13.71
N GLU A 199 5.48 4.47 14.76
CA GLU A 199 5.17 3.79 16.03
C GLU A 199 3.90 4.33 16.66
N ALA A 200 3.76 5.66 16.75
CA ALA A 200 2.57 6.30 17.30
C ALA A 200 1.29 5.97 16.50
N VAL A 201 1.41 5.81 15.17
CA VAL A 201 0.27 5.38 14.34
C VAL A 201 -0.09 3.92 14.63
N PHE A 202 0.90 3.02 14.74
CA PHE A 202 0.64 1.62 15.09
C PHE A 202 -0.02 1.49 16.47
N GLU A 203 0.49 2.23 17.49
CA GLU A 203 -0.10 2.27 18.83
C GLU A 203 -1.55 2.75 18.81
N ALA A 204 -1.87 3.78 18.00
CA ALA A 204 -3.23 4.29 17.87
C ALA A 204 -4.20 3.30 17.16
N LEU A 205 -3.66 2.33 16.42
CA LEU A 205 -4.42 1.29 15.73
C LEU A 205 -4.48 -0.01 16.52
N GLU A 206 -3.84 -0.13 17.69
CA GLU A 206 -3.97 -1.32 18.52
C GLU A 206 -5.41 -1.49 19.01
N GLU A 207 -5.93 -2.72 18.91
CA GLU A 207 -7.21 -3.07 19.54
C GLU A 207 -7.05 -3.06 21.06
N ALA A 208 -7.93 -2.34 21.74
CA ALA A 208 -8.01 -2.29 23.20
C ALA A 208 -8.59 -3.57 23.80
#